data_52e8012a760ea5def7cfb9354caebbd4
#
_entry.id   52e8012a760ea5def7cfb9354caebbd4
#
_cell.length_a   1.000
_cell.length_b   1.000
_cell.length_c   1.000
_cell.angle_alpha   90.00
_cell.angle_beta   90.00
_cell.angle_gamma   90.00
#
_symmetry.space_group_name_H-M   'P 1'
#
loop_
_entity.id
_entity.type
_entity.pdbx_description
1 polymer ?
#
loop_
_entity_poly.entity_id
_entity_poly.type
_entity_poly.pdbx_seq_one_letter_code
_entity_poly.pdbx_strand_id
1 'polypeptide(L)'
;LILDVGQKSKDFKMIKQRALEIGAKDAILVDAKNEFANEYISKAIKANALYEGVYPMSAALSRPLIAQWAVNIAIKNGAQAIAHGCTGKGNDQVRFDVTINTLYPKIKILAPVREWNMSREEEIEYAKSRNIPLELDTDSIYSVDENVWGRSSECGPLEYPEKEPPKDLYGWITYPEDAPDKSETLSLKFKKGIPVELNNEKIELYE
;
A
#
# COMPACT_ATOMS: atom_id res chain seq x y z
N LEU A 1 6.55 -2.65 12.28
CA LEU A 1 5.14 -2.35 12.08
C LEU A 1 4.66 -2.92 10.75
N ILE A 2 3.54 -3.61 10.77
CA ILE A 2 2.82 -4.12 9.59
C ILE A 2 1.44 -3.46 9.64
N LEU A 3 1.01 -2.82 8.57
CA LEU A 3 -0.29 -2.17 8.50
C LEU A 3 -1.16 -2.85 7.44
N ASP A 4 -2.34 -3.32 7.85
CA ASP A 4 -3.37 -3.81 6.94
C ASP A 4 -4.26 -2.64 6.52
N VAL A 5 -4.14 -2.24 5.26
CA VAL A 5 -5.01 -1.26 4.59
C VAL A 5 -5.84 -1.93 3.48
N GLY A 6 -5.96 -3.27 3.53
CA GLY A 6 -6.76 -4.07 2.60
C GLY A 6 -6.00 -4.67 1.43
N GLN A 7 -4.73 -5.00 1.62
CA GLN A 7 -3.94 -5.77 0.65
C GLN A 7 -4.45 -7.21 0.62
N LYS A 8 -5.22 -7.58 -0.40
CA LYS A 8 -5.92 -8.89 -0.48
C LYS A 8 -5.00 -10.11 -0.52
N SER A 9 -3.80 -9.98 -1.06
CA SER A 9 -2.89 -11.10 -1.33
C SER A 9 -1.87 -11.39 -0.24
N LYS A 10 -1.93 -10.74 0.93
CA LYS A 10 -0.87 -10.83 1.93
C LYS A 10 -1.21 -11.75 3.09
N ASP A 11 -0.36 -12.74 3.34
CA ASP A 11 -0.37 -13.52 4.58
C ASP A 11 0.37 -12.75 5.68
N PHE A 12 -0.38 -12.01 6.48
CA PHE A 12 0.18 -11.22 7.58
C PHE A 12 0.85 -12.07 8.66
N LYS A 13 0.43 -13.34 8.83
CA LYS A 13 1.08 -14.25 9.79
C LYS A 13 2.47 -14.59 9.33
N MET A 14 2.62 -14.93 8.05
CA MET A 14 3.92 -15.23 7.45
C MET A 14 4.84 -13.99 7.46
N ILE A 15 4.32 -12.79 7.13
CA ILE A 15 5.08 -11.54 7.18
C ILE A 15 5.58 -11.27 8.61
N LYS A 16 4.71 -11.46 9.61
CA LYS A 16 5.09 -11.30 11.02
C LYS A 16 6.18 -12.30 11.45
N GLN A 17 6.01 -13.56 11.10
CA GLN A 17 6.99 -14.61 11.41
C GLN A 17 8.33 -14.29 10.78
N ARG A 18 8.37 -13.95 9.50
CA ARG A 18 9.60 -13.55 8.79
C ARG A 18 10.30 -12.36 9.46
N ALA A 19 9.56 -11.33 9.86
CA ALA A 19 10.14 -10.19 10.56
C ALA A 19 10.88 -10.63 11.84
N LEU A 20 10.33 -11.57 12.61
CA LEU A 20 10.96 -12.10 13.81
C LEU A 20 12.19 -12.97 13.48
N GLU A 21 12.11 -13.79 12.45
CA GLU A 21 13.21 -14.66 12.01
C GLU A 21 14.45 -13.87 11.54
N ILE A 22 14.24 -12.72 10.91
CA ILE A 22 15.34 -11.83 10.49
C ILE A 22 15.87 -10.93 11.63
N GLY A 23 15.36 -11.09 12.85
CA GLY A 23 15.89 -10.44 14.03
C GLY A 23 15.10 -9.26 14.58
N ALA A 24 13.88 -8.99 14.09
CA ALA A 24 13.03 -8.00 14.73
C ALA A 24 12.67 -8.45 16.14
N LYS A 25 12.73 -7.53 17.12
CA LYS A 25 12.36 -7.78 18.50
C LYS A 25 10.86 -8.08 18.64
N ASP A 26 10.04 -7.43 17.83
CA ASP A 26 8.59 -7.61 17.76
C ASP A 26 8.09 -7.25 16.35
N ALA A 27 6.92 -7.78 16.00
CA ALA A 27 6.23 -7.48 14.75
C ALA A 27 4.75 -7.16 15.04
N ILE A 28 4.43 -5.88 15.03
CA ILE A 28 3.12 -5.34 15.38
C ILE A 28 2.28 -5.25 14.12
N LEU A 29 1.18 -6.00 14.07
CA LEU A 29 0.17 -5.91 13.02
C LEU A 29 -0.98 -5.01 13.48
N VAL A 30 -1.35 -4.06 12.65
CA VAL A 30 -2.49 -3.15 12.86
C VAL A 30 -3.47 -3.28 11.69
N ASP A 31 -4.73 -3.60 11.98
CA ASP A 31 -5.82 -3.49 11.01
C ASP A 31 -6.28 -2.02 10.96
N ALA A 32 -5.96 -1.36 9.87
CA ALA A 32 -6.27 0.05 9.66
C ALA A 32 -7.29 0.29 8.53
N LYS A 33 -7.96 -0.76 8.02
CA LYS A 33 -8.93 -0.65 6.92
C LYS A 33 -10.05 0.34 7.22
N ASN A 34 -10.64 0.21 8.40
CA ASN A 34 -11.74 1.09 8.82
C ASN A 34 -11.27 2.55 8.97
N GLU A 35 -10.11 2.79 9.60
CA GLU A 35 -9.54 4.14 9.74
C GLU A 35 -9.20 4.71 8.37
N PHE A 36 -8.58 3.93 7.49
CA PHE A 36 -8.24 4.36 6.13
C PHE A 36 -9.48 4.76 5.34
N ALA A 37 -10.54 3.94 5.39
CA ALA A 37 -11.80 4.22 4.71
C ALA A 37 -12.45 5.51 5.24
N ASN A 38 -12.63 5.62 6.55
CA ASN A 38 -13.41 6.70 7.13
C ASN A 38 -12.66 8.04 7.25
N GLU A 39 -11.33 8.03 7.47
CA GLU A 39 -10.56 9.26 7.68
C GLU A 39 -9.83 9.76 6.42
N TYR A 40 -9.63 8.92 5.42
CA TYR A 40 -8.92 9.28 4.19
C TYR A 40 -9.81 9.13 2.95
N ILE A 41 -10.29 7.92 2.67
CA ILE A 41 -11.06 7.64 1.45
C ILE A 41 -12.37 8.42 1.42
N SER A 42 -13.08 8.49 2.56
CA SER A 42 -14.32 9.25 2.66
C SER A 42 -14.17 10.73 2.28
N LYS A 43 -13.02 11.32 2.64
CA LYS A 43 -12.70 12.71 2.28
C LYS A 43 -12.37 12.84 0.81
N ALA A 44 -11.64 11.86 0.24
CA ALA A 44 -11.33 11.83 -1.18
C ALA A 44 -12.61 11.69 -2.03
N ILE A 45 -13.55 10.82 -1.65
CA ILE A 45 -14.84 10.67 -2.31
C ILE A 45 -15.62 12.01 -2.29
N LYS A 46 -15.76 12.63 -1.11
CA LYS A 46 -16.50 13.90 -0.97
C LYS A 46 -15.86 15.04 -1.76
N ALA A 47 -14.55 15.06 -1.85
CA ALA A 47 -13.79 16.06 -2.60
C ALA A 47 -13.71 15.76 -4.10
N ASN A 48 -14.20 14.60 -4.56
CA ASN A 48 -13.94 14.08 -5.92
C ASN A 48 -12.46 14.18 -6.28
N ALA A 49 -11.59 13.73 -5.35
CA ALA A 49 -10.14 13.90 -5.44
C ALA A 49 -9.54 12.90 -6.43
N LEU A 50 -9.50 13.30 -7.69
CA LEU A 50 -8.87 12.54 -8.78
C LEU A 50 -7.66 13.31 -9.31
N TYR A 51 -6.52 12.65 -9.40
CA TYR A 51 -5.36 13.18 -10.09
C TYR A 51 -5.62 13.13 -11.61
N GLU A 52 -5.47 14.27 -12.27
CA GLU A 52 -5.79 14.47 -13.70
C GLU A 52 -7.20 14.02 -14.12
N GLY A 53 -8.14 14.02 -13.16
CA GLY A 53 -9.54 13.65 -13.41
C GLY A 53 -9.82 12.14 -13.54
N VAL A 54 -8.81 11.29 -13.37
CA VAL A 54 -8.95 9.84 -13.58
C VAL A 54 -8.37 8.98 -12.46
N TYR A 55 -7.23 9.33 -11.88
CA TYR A 55 -6.54 8.47 -10.93
C TYR A 55 -6.91 8.78 -9.47
N PRO A 56 -7.51 7.83 -8.72
CA PRO A 56 -7.97 8.06 -7.35
C PRO A 56 -6.85 8.08 -6.30
N MET A 57 -5.59 8.03 -6.69
CA MET A 57 -4.39 8.10 -5.85
C MET A 57 -4.37 7.08 -4.71
N SER A 58 -4.74 5.83 -4.99
CA SER A 58 -4.93 4.78 -3.99
C SER A 58 -3.71 4.55 -3.11
N ALA A 59 -2.54 4.38 -3.71
CA ALA A 59 -1.28 4.25 -2.98
C ALA A 59 -0.95 5.51 -2.18
N ALA A 60 -1.03 6.68 -2.82
CA ALA A 60 -0.67 7.96 -2.23
C ALA A 60 -1.44 8.28 -0.94
N LEU A 61 -2.75 7.99 -0.91
CA LEU A 61 -3.61 8.24 0.25
C LEU A 61 -3.28 7.36 1.46
N SER A 62 -2.74 6.16 1.25
CA SER A 62 -2.40 5.26 2.35
C SER A 62 -1.10 5.65 3.08
N ARG A 63 -0.15 6.31 2.41
CA ARG A 63 1.17 6.60 2.97
C ARG A 63 1.15 7.49 4.22
N PRO A 64 0.36 8.59 4.27
CA PRO A 64 0.24 9.37 5.50
C PRO A 64 -0.32 8.58 6.69
N LEU A 65 -1.29 7.70 6.47
CA LEU A 65 -1.81 6.83 7.52
C LEU A 65 -0.73 5.86 8.05
N ILE A 66 0.02 5.23 7.14
CA ILE A 66 1.12 4.34 7.51
C ILE A 66 2.18 5.10 8.34
N ALA A 67 2.56 6.29 7.90
CA ALA A 67 3.52 7.14 8.61
C ALA A 67 2.99 7.57 9.99
N GLN A 68 1.71 7.92 10.10
CA GLN A 68 1.06 8.25 11.37
C GLN A 68 1.12 7.08 12.36
N TRP A 69 0.81 5.87 11.91
CA TRP A 69 0.92 4.68 12.74
C TRP A 69 2.36 4.37 13.13
N ALA A 70 3.32 4.58 12.23
CA ALA A 70 4.75 4.44 12.55
C ALA A 70 5.16 5.40 13.67
N VAL A 71 4.72 6.66 13.61
CA VAL A 71 4.97 7.65 14.68
C VAL A 71 4.30 7.23 15.99
N ASN A 72 3.03 6.82 15.96
CA ASN A 72 2.30 6.41 17.16
C ASN A 72 2.98 5.22 17.86
N ILE A 73 3.40 4.22 17.10
CA ILE A 73 4.11 3.05 17.61
C ILE A 73 5.51 3.42 18.12
N ALA A 74 6.22 4.31 17.42
CA ALA A 74 7.53 4.80 17.85
C ALA A 74 7.45 5.52 19.20
N ILE A 75 6.50 6.43 19.38
CA ILE A 75 6.27 7.13 20.64
C ILE A 75 5.92 6.15 21.76
N LYS A 76 4.97 5.25 21.51
CA LYS A 76 4.50 4.25 22.49
C LYS A 76 5.64 3.36 22.99
N ASN A 77 6.61 3.04 22.14
CA ASN A 77 7.72 2.14 22.45
C ASN A 77 9.03 2.87 22.79
N GLY A 78 9.03 4.21 22.85
CA GLY A 78 10.24 4.99 23.11
C GLY A 78 11.32 4.82 22.04
N ALA A 79 10.93 4.62 20.78
CA ALA A 79 11.86 4.44 19.67
C ALA A 79 12.62 5.74 19.39
N GLN A 80 13.89 5.61 19.05
CA GLN A 80 14.76 6.75 18.71
C GLN A 80 14.75 7.11 17.23
N ALA A 81 14.26 6.19 16.39
CA ALA A 81 14.21 6.38 14.94
C ALA A 81 13.03 5.63 14.34
N ILE A 82 12.59 6.08 13.16
CA ILE A 82 11.68 5.38 12.26
C ILE A 82 12.47 5.06 10.98
N ALA A 83 12.44 3.80 10.54
CA ALA A 83 13.06 3.38 9.30
C ALA A 83 12.00 3.06 8.24
N HIS A 84 12.30 3.39 6.98
CA HIS A 84 11.50 2.98 5.81
C HIS A 84 12.38 2.62 4.63
N GLY A 85 11.85 1.81 3.71
CA GLY A 85 12.55 1.31 2.53
C GLY A 85 12.28 2.10 1.24
N CYS A 86 11.79 3.33 1.32
CA CYS A 86 11.52 4.12 0.13
C CYS A 86 12.81 4.51 -0.58
N THR A 87 12.80 4.41 -1.91
CA THR A 87 13.91 4.87 -2.77
C THR A 87 13.96 6.39 -2.84
N GLY A 88 15.09 6.95 -3.28
CA GLY A 88 15.26 8.39 -3.50
C GLY A 88 14.56 8.94 -4.75
N LYS A 89 14.00 8.08 -5.59
CA LYS A 89 13.43 8.46 -6.90
C LYS A 89 11.91 8.64 -6.89
N GLY A 90 11.21 8.01 -5.94
CA GLY A 90 9.73 8.02 -5.90
C GLY A 90 9.16 9.12 -4.99
N ASN A 91 7.85 9.32 -5.09
CA ASN A 91 7.12 10.28 -4.27
C ASN A 91 6.85 9.78 -2.84
N ASP A 92 6.93 8.47 -2.59
CA ASP A 92 6.58 7.88 -1.31
C ASP A 92 7.51 8.34 -0.19
N GLN A 93 8.81 8.49 -0.47
CA GLN A 93 9.75 9.04 0.51
C GLN A 93 9.30 10.41 1.04
N VAL A 94 8.81 11.29 0.14
CA VAL A 94 8.33 12.62 0.53
C VAL A 94 7.11 12.52 1.43
N ARG A 95 6.17 11.62 1.09
CA ARG A 95 4.96 11.40 1.89
C ARG A 95 5.27 10.90 3.29
N PHE A 96 6.21 9.96 3.41
CA PHE A 96 6.68 9.45 4.71
C PHE A 96 7.44 10.53 5.48
N ASP A 97 8.47 11.12 4.90
CA ASP A 97 9.34 12.08 5.56
C ASP A 97 8.56 13.31 6.05
N VAL A 98 7.70 13.88 5.20
CA VAL A 98 6.88 15.05 5.56
C VAL A 98 5.91 14.71 6.68
N THR A 99 5.22 13.56 6.59
CA THR A 99 4.26 13.17 7.62
C THR A 99 4.94 12.89 8.95
N ILE A 100 6.05 12.13 8.95
CA ILE A 100 6.81 11.82 10.17
C ILE A 100 7.34 13.11 10.81
N ASN A 101 7.99 13.98 10.01
CA ASN A 101 8.53 15.25 10.53
C ASN A 101 7.45 16.20 11.04
N THR A 102 6.27 16.19 10.44
CA THR A 102 5.14 17.02 10.91
C THR A 102 4.61 16.52 12.25
N LEU A 103 4.46 15.19 12.39
CA LEU A 103 3.88 14.59 13.60
C LEU A 103 4.90 14.45 14.74
N TYR A 104 6.16 14.20 14.43
CA TYR A 104 7.22 14.03 15.41
C TYR A 104 8.57 14.58 14.92
N PRO A 105 8.77 15.92 14.93
CA PRO A 105 9.94 16.58 14.34
C PRO A 105 11.29 16.15 14.93
N LYS A 106 11.29 15.57 16.14
CA LYS A 106 12.53 15.19 16.84
C LYS A 106 12.99 13.78 16.57
N ILE A 107 12.15 12.95 15.91
CA ILE A 107 12.53 11.57 15.63
C ILE A 107 13.48 11.51 14.44
N LYS A 108 14.48 10.64 14.54
CA LYS A 108 15.38 10.37 13.41
C LYS A 108 14.67 9.51 12.36
N ILE A 109 14.75 9.90 11.09
CA ILE A 109 14.32 9.08 9.96
C ILE A 109 15.55 8.35 9.39
N LEU A 110 15.42 7.06 9.16
CA LEU A 110 16.42 6.20 8.52
C LEU A 110 15.83 5.69 7.21
N ALA A 111 16.51 5.95 6.11
CA ALA A 111 16.12 5.48 4.79
C ALA A 111 17.31 4.74 4.12
N PRO A 112 17.64 3.51 4.58
CA PRO A 112 18.86 2.80 4.16
C PRO A 112 18.96 2.64 2.65
N VAL A 113 17.88 2.32 1.95
CA VAL A 113 17.87 2.15 0.50
C VAL A 113 18.32 3.42 -0.21
N ARG A 114 17.86 4.59 0.26
CA ARG A 114 18.27 5.90 -0.26
C ARG A 114 19.70 6.26 0.11
N GLU A 115 20.12 5.90 1.31
CA GLU A 115 21.47 6.23 1.83
C GLU A 115 22.55 5.34 1.21
N TRP A 116 22.27 4.07 1.02
CA TRP A 116 23.24 3.09 0.46
C TRP A 116 23.36 3.16 -1.05
N ASN A 117 22.32 3.60 -1.74
CA ASN A 117 22.25 3.71 -3.19
C ASN A 117 22.68 2.42 -3.93
N MET A 118 22.29 1.27 -3.38
CA MET A 118 22.56 -0.04 -3.95
C MET A 118 21.70 -0.30 -5.19
N SER A 119 22.24 -1.03 -6.15
CA SER A 119 21.47 -1.64 -7.22
C SER A 119 20.67 -2.84 -6.67
N ARG A 120 19.69 -3.32 -7.44
CA ARG A 120 18.92 -4.51 -7.07
C ARG A 120 19.80 -5.75 -6.90
N GLU A 121 20.81 -5.91 -7.73
CA GLU A 121 21.79 -6.99 -7.66
C GLU A 121 22.60 -6.92 -6.37
N GLU A 122 23.06 -5.73 -6.00
CA GLU A 122 23.81 -5.50 -4.75
C GLU A 122 22.94 -5.74 -3.52
N GLU A 123 21.66 -5.36 -3.55
CA GLU A 123 20.70 -5.65 -2.48
C GLU A 123 20.50 -7.17 -2.30
N ILE A 124 20.38 -7.93 -3.40
CA ILE A 124 20.26 -9.38 -3.39
C ILE A 124 21.53 -10.02 -2.80
N GLU A 125 22.71 -9.57 -3.22
CA GLU A 125 23.98 -10.06 -2.71
C GLU A 125 24.14 -9.76 -1.20
N TYR A 126 23.79 -8.53 -0.79
CA TYR A 126 23.77 -8.15 0.62
C TYR A 126 22.86 -9.07 1.43
N ALA A 127 21.65 -9.32 0.97
CA ALA A 127 20.69 -10.17 1.67
C ALA A 127 21.21 -11.63 1.77
N LYS A 128 21.77 -12.18 0.68
CA LYS A 128 22.41 -13.51 0.69
C LYS A 128 23.58 -13.59 1.68
N SER A 129 24.45 -12.57 1.69
CA SER A 129 25.61 -12.53 2.60
C SER A 129 25.21 -12.46 4.08
N ARG A 130 23.99 -12.04 4.39
CA ARG A 130 23.43 -11.92 5.73
C ARG A 130 22.41 -13.01 6.07
N ASN A 131 22.23 -14.01 5.19
CA ASN A 131 21.23 -15.07 5.32
C ASN A 131 19.80 -14.51 5.51
N ILE A 132 19.49 -13.35 4.93
CA ILE A 132 18.16 -12.80 4.93
C ILE A 132 17.33 -13.58 3.90
N PRO A 133 16.22 -14.24 4.31
CA PRO A 133 15.37 -14.98 3.39
C PRO A 133 14.74 -13.99 2.38
N LEU A 134 15.09 -14.15 1.12
CA LEU A 134 14.47 -13.43 0.01
C LEU A 134 13.42 -14.33 -0.62
N GLU A 135 12.18 -13.90 -0.64
CA GLU A 135 11.24 -14.33 -1.66
C GLU A 135 11.48 -13.42 -2.86
N LEU A 136 12.32 -13.88 -3.74
CA LEU A 136 12.37 -13.31 -5.07
C LEU A 136 11.12 -13.85 -5.76
N ASP A 137 10.07 -13.05 -5.79
CA ASP A 137 8.93 -13.30 -6.66
C ASP A 137 9.45 -13.06 -8.10
N THR A 138 10.11 -14.10 -8.63
CA THR A 138 10.68 -14.08 -9.98
C THR A 138 9.58 -14.07 -11.03
N ASP A 139 8.35 -14.36 -10.64
CA ASP A 139 7.20 -14.47 -11.52
C ASP A 139 6.43 -13.14 -11.61
N SER A 140 6.58 -12.23 -10.63
CA SER A 140 5.96 -10.91 -10.70
C SER A 140 6.87 -9.93 -11.43
N ILE A 141 6.56 -9.70 -12.69
CA ILE A 141 7.22 -8.69 -13.52
C ILE A 141 6.73 -7.26 -13.23
N TYR A 142 5.69 -7.11 -12.39
CA TYR A 142 5.09 -5.82 -12.02
C TYR A 142 5.38 -5.45 -10.58
N SER A 143 5.48 -4.14 -10.32
CA SER A 143 5.29 -3.59 -8.99
C SER A 143 3.80 -3.29 -8.78
N VAL A 144 3.22 -3.81 -7.70
CA VAL A 144 1.79 -3.68 -7.43
C VAL A 144 1.55 -3.03 -6.08
N ASP A 145 0.86 -1.90 -6.10
CA ASP A 145 0.27 -1.26 -4.92
C ASP A 145 -1.22 -1.60 -4.83
N GLU A 146 -1.66 -2.10 -3.68
CA GLU A 146 -3.04 -2.53 -3.46
C GLU A 146 -3.52 -2.18 -2.06
N ASN A 147 -4.74 -1.67 -1.96
CA ASN A 147 -5.44 -1.41 -0.70
C ASN A 147 -6.96 -1.37 -0.95
N VAL A 148 -7.79 -1.10 0.08
CA VAL A 148 -9.27 -1.03 -0.08
C VAL A 148 -9.74 0.06 -1.06
N TRP A 149 -8.90 1.03 -1.43
CA TRP A 149 -9.28 2.11 -2.34
C TRP A 149 -8.96 1.82 -3.80
N GLY A 150 -8.01 0.94 -4.06
CA GLY A 150 -7.66 0.60 -5.42
C GLY A 150 -6.37 -0.18 -5.55
N ARG A 151 -6.10 -0.55 -6.79
CA ARG A 151 -4.90 -1.27 -7.20
C ARG A 151 -4.24 -0.54 -8.36
N SER A 152 -2.94 -0.35 -8.27
CA SER A 152 -2.11 0.15 -9.36
C SER A 152 -0.96 -0.82 -9.62
N SER A 153 -0.58 -0.92 -10.88
CA SER A 153 0.55 -1.75 -11.32
C SER A 153 1.47 -0.92 -12.19
N GLU A 154 2.76 -1.09 -11.99
CA GLU A 154 3.81 -0.39 -12.73
C GLU A 154 4.99 -1.32 -13.01
N CYS A 155 5.95 -0.87 -13.76
CA CYS A 155 7.17 -1.59 -14.15
C CYS A 155 6.95 -2.72 -15.18
N GLY A 156 8.04 -3.40 -15.55
CA GLY A 156 8.05 -4.49 -16.50
C GLY A 156 7.57 -4.08 -17.91
N PRO A 157 6.67 -4.87 -18.54
CA PRO A 157 6.16 -4.55 -19.86
C PRO A 157 5.44 -3.21 -19.99
N LEU A 158 4.95 -2.67 -18.85
CA LEU A 158 4.22 -1.39 -18.83
C LEU A 158 5.12 -0.18 -19.09
N GLU A 159 6.43 -0.34 -19.05
CA GLU A 159 7.39 0.71 -19.38
C GLU A 159 7.55 0.91 -20.91
N TYR A 160 6.94 0.04 -21.69
CA TYR A 160 6.96 0.08 -23.16
C TYR A 160 5.59 0.47 -23.71
N PRO A 161 5.36 1.76 -24.03
CA PRO A 161 4.03 2.25 -24.46
C PRO A 161 3.50 1.60 -25.74
N GLU A 162 4.36 1.01 -26.54
CA GLU A 162 4.01 0.29 -27.77
C GLU A 162 3.50 -1.14 -27.52
N LYS A 163 3.57 -1.64 -26.27
CA LYS A 163 3.11 -2.97 -25.92
C LYS A 163 1.74 -2.94 -25.27
N GLU A 164 0.87 -3.82 -25.70
CA GLU A 164 -0.41 -4.04 -24.99
C GLU A 164 -0.15 -4.56 -23.58
N PRO A 165 -0.90 -4.04 -22.56
CA PRO A 165 -0.84 -4.58 -21.21
C PRO A 165 -1.26 -6.07 -21.21
N PRO A 166 -0.47 -6.96 -20.59
CA PRO A 166 -0.84 -8.37 -20.49
C PRO A 166 -2.13 -8.60 -19.69
N LYS A 167 -2.89 -9.64 -20.02
CA LYS A 167 -4.19 -9.92 -19.40
C LYS A 167 -4.10 -10.18 -17.88
N ASP A 168 -3.03 -10.77 -17.40
CA ASP A 168 -2.78 -11.07 -15.98
C ASP A 168 -2.54 -9.82 -15.12
N LEU A 169 -2.31 -8.66 -15.74
CA LEU A 169 -2.20 -7.37 -15.05
C LEU A 169 -3.46 -7.02 -14.26
N TYR A 170 -4.64 -7.35 -14.78
CA TYR A 170 -5.93 -6.94 -14.26
C TYR A 170 -6.47 -7.89 -13.19
N GLY A 171 -5.78 -7.94 -12.04
CA GLY A 171 -6.09 -8.89 -10.97
C GLY A 171 -7.44 -8.69 -10.25
N TRP A 172 -8.14 -7.56 -10.44
CA TRP A 172 -9.42 -7.27 -9.78
C TRP A 172 -10.62 -7.33 -10.70
N ILE A 173 -10.43 -7.32 -12.00
CA ILE A 173 -11.51 -7.27 -12.97
C ILE A 173 -11.46 -8.50 -13.89
N THR A 174 -12.62 -8.86 -14.40
CA THR A 174 -12.77 -9.85 -15.46
C THR A 174 -12.73 -9.13 -16.81
N TYR A 175 -12.05 -9.69 -17.77
CA TYR A 175 -12.05 -9.15 -19.14
C TYR A 175 -13.46 -9.15 -19.72
N PRO A 176 -13.78 -8.21 -20.63
CA PRO A 176 -15.10 -8.16 -21.25
C PRO A 176 -15.50 -9.47 -21.96
N GLU A 177 -14.53 -10.17 -22.55
CA GLU A 177 -14.77 -11.45 -23.26
C GLU A 177 -15.14 -12.59 -22.29
N ASP A 178 -14.69 -12.50 -21.05
CA ASP A 178 -14.91 -13.49 -19.98
C ASP A 178 -16.00 -13.07 -19.00
N ALA A 179 -16.56 -11.86 -19.18
CA ALA A 179 -17.60 -11.33 -18.32
C ALA A 179 -18.96 -11.99 -18.62
N PRO A 180 -19.86 -12.07 -17.61
CA PRO A 180 -21.20 -12.58 -17.83
C PRO A 180 -21.99 -11.78 -18.88
N ASP A 181 -22.68 -12.45 -19.79
CA ASP A 181 -23.56 -11.81 -20.80
C ASP A 181 -24.80 -11.15 -20.16
N LYS A 182 -25.17 -11.62 -18.95
CA LYS A 182 -26.33 -11.12 -18.24
C LYS A 182 -25.98 -9.87 -17.43
N SER A 183 -26.67 -8.78 -17.69
CA SER A 183 -26.55 -7.55 -16.89
C SER A 183 -27.03 -7.74 -15.45
N GLU A 184 -26.36 -7.11 -14.51
CA GLU A 184 -26.76 -7.00 -13.11
C GLU A 184 -27.01 -5.55 -12.73
N THR A 185 -28.03 -5.31 -11.89
CA THR A 185 -28.33 -3.97 -11.37
C THR A 185 -27.92 -3.89 -9.92
N LEU A 186 -27.06 -2.93 -9.59
CA LEU A 186 -26.64 -2.63 -8.24
C LEU A 186 -27.34 -1.37 -7.73
N SER A 187 -27.83 -1.42 -6.50
CA SER A 187 -28.41 -0.26 -5.82
C SER A 187 -27.48 0.21 -4.71
N LEU A 188 -26.92 1.41 -4.86
CA LEU A 188 -26.08 2.05 -3.86
C LEU A 188 -26.81 3.19 -3.20
N LYS A 189 -26.90 3.16 -1.87
CA LYS A 189 -27.45 4.27 -1.08
C LYS A 189 -26.34 5.11 -0.50
N PHE A 190 -26.46 6.41 -0.69
CA PHE A 190 -25.50 7.38 -0.16
C PHE A 190 -26.09 8.19 0.98
N LYS A 191 -25.28 8.44 2.02
CA LYS A 191 -25.60 9.39 3.08
C LYS A 191 -24.46 10.38 3.25
N LYS A 192 -24.76 11.67 3.04
CA LYS A 192 -23.77 12.76 3.11
C LYS A 192 -22.54 12.50 2.22
N GLY A 193 -22.77 11.96 1.02
CA GLY A 193 -21.72 11.69 0.02
C GLY A 193 -20.91 10.41 0.23
N ILE A 194 -21.31 9.55 1.19
CA ILE A 194 -20.65 8.27 1.48
C ILE A 194 -21.62 7.12 1.19
N PRO A 195 -21.20 6.04 0.49
CA PRO A 195 -22.03 4.84 0.34
C PRO A 195 -22.22 4.16 1.69
N VAL A 196 -23.44 3.77 1.99
CA VAL A 196 -23.83 3.18 3.30
C VAL A 196 -24.65 1.91 3.15
N GLU A 197 -25.19 1.62 1.97
CA GLU A 197 -25.93 0.39 1.68
C GLU A 197 -25.65 -0.05 0.24
N LEU A 198 -25.51 -1.35 0.04
CA LEU A 198 -25.46 -2.02 -1.26
C LEU A 198 -26.63 -3.01 -1.33
N ASN A 199 -27.49 -2.90 -2.34
CA ASN A 199 -28.66 -3.78 -2.53
C ASN A 199 -29.55 -3.89 -1.28
N ASN A 200 -29.76 -2.77 -0.55
CA ASN A 200 -30.49 -2.65 0.71
C ASN A 200 -29.81 -3.30 1.93
N GLU A 201 -28.60 -3.80 1.80
CA GLU A 201 -27.79 -4.27 2.93
C GLU A 201 -26.83 -3.18 3.36
N LYS A 202 -26.69 -2.96 4.67
CA LYS A 202 -25.72 -2.01 5.22
C LYS A 202 -24.31 -2.53 4.97
N ILE A 203 -23.44 -1.63 4.56
CA ILE A 203 -22.04 -1.92 4.34
C ILE A 203 -21.16 -0.94 5.11
N GLU A 204 -19.99 -1.40 5.49
CA GLU A 204 -18.90 -0.52 5.91
C GLU A 204 -18.15 -0.01 4.67
N LEU A 205 -17.59 1.20 4.74
CA LEU A 205 -16.97 1.83 3.56
C LEU A 205 -15.75 1.07 3.01
N TYR A 206 -15.14 0.19 3.79
CA TYR A 206 -14.01 -0.63 3.34
C TYR A 206 -14.42 -1.98 2.73
N GLU A 207 -15.69 -2.37 2.79
CA GLU A 207 -16.27 -3.55 2.14
C GLU A 207 -16.58 -3.30 0.66
#